data_6cc394b456e48e9edf777d28a1d72d6a
#
_entry.id   6cc394b456e48e9edf777d28a1d72d6a
#
_cell.length_a   1.000
_cell.length_b   1.000
_cell.length_c   1.000
_cell.angle_alpha   90.00
_cell.angle_beta   90.00
_cell.angle_gamma   90.00
#
_symmetry.space_group_name_H-M   'P 1'
#
loop_
_entity.id
_entity.type
_entity.pdbx_description
1 polymer ?
#
loop_
_entity_poly.entity_id
_entity_poly.type
_entity_poly.pdbx_seq_one_letter_code
_entity_poly.pdbx_strand_id
1 'polypeptide(L)'
;MENGFRWRRLAANTALLTMSSIVMRCIGMAFQVWLVGRIGAGGIGLYQLVGSVNLLCATFAISGIRFTTTRLVSEEIGTQSWGSVGKATLRCAAYALFFGLSAFLILFLSAERVGFLWVGDARTVLSLRIVSFRMPFIALSSVLNGYFIASGRVHKSAVVQFLEQIVSIALVMLFLSRAPAGDLALSCAAVSAGSVLGDIFSFLLSLAVYLLDRRVYRRPGAVSAALGQRMFRIAMPLALSAYARTSLTTLENLLVPKKLKAAGLSGDAALSGYGTISGMVFPIIVFPTCLLTAMAELVVPDLTEAQVQGDTAYIERTVSALLRLTLLFSLLTAVFLYVTAAPLGYFIYHTDAIAGYIRLFAVLAPVMYMDIVTDGCLKGLGQMMHSMRYNIAEAALGVLLVIALLPRWALNGYIFVLFFCEIFNFTLSIRRLRKVTKFSLLPERKRCQSPALSHSLE
;
A
#
# COMPACT_ATOMS: atom_id res chain seq x y z
N MET A 1 -24.09 -28.31 -9.60
CA MET A 1 -23.27 -28.65 -8.40
C MET A 1 -21.83 -28.15 -8.50
N GLU A 2 -21.18 -28.08 -9.66
CA GLU A 2 -19.81 -27.58 -9.83
C GLU A 2 -19.62 -26.10 -9.50
N ASN A 3 -20.60 -25.24 -9.83
CA ASN A 3 -20.54 -23.81 -9.50
C ASN A 3 -20.51 -23.53 -7.99
N GLY A 4 -21.29 -24.25 -7.19
CA GLY A 4 -21.30 -24.07 -5.72
C GLY A 4 -19.98 -24.46 -5.05
N PHE A 5 -19.25 -25.45 -5.60
CA PHE A 5 -17.96 -25.89 -5.11
C PHE A 5 -16.82 -24.89 -5.45
N ARG A 6 -16.87 -24.26 -6.64
CA ARG A 6 -15.93 -23.19 -7.04
C ARG A 6 -16.10 -21.95 -6.18
N TRP A 7 -17.33 -21.51 -5.93
CA TRP A 7 -17.63 -20.35 -5.08
C TRP A 7 -17.19 -20.56 -3.62
N ARG A 8 -17.40 -21.74 -3.04
CA ARG A 8 -16.93 -22.07 -1.69
C ARG A 8 -15.42 -22.05 -1.59
N ARG A 9 -14.70 -22.56 -2.59
CA ARG A 9 -13.22 -22.51 -2.61
C ARG A 9 -12.70 -21.09 -2.79
N LEU A 10 -13.29 -20.29 -3.65
CA LEU A 10 -12.94 -18.88 -3.82
C LEU A 10 -13.17 -18.11 -2.52
N ALA A 11 -14.33 -18.24 -1.91
CA ALA A 11 -14.66 -17.60 -0.63
C ALA A 11 -13.71 -18.03 0.50
N ALA A 12 -13.39 -19.31 0.61
CA ALA A 12 -12.46 -19.81 1.61
C ALA A 12 -11.02 -19.29 1.39
N ASN A 13 -10.55 -19.26 0.14
CA ASN A 13 -9.23 -18.70 -0.19
C ASN A 13 -9.16 -17.19 0.09
N THR A 14 -10.22 -16.46 -0.23
CA THR A 14 -10.31 -15.02 0.03
C THR A 14 -10.35 -14.74 1.54
N ALA A 15 -11.14 -15.50 2.30
CA ALA A 15 -11.18 -15.38 3.75
C ALA A 15 -9.81 -15.68 4.39
N LEU A 16 -9.12 -16.72 3.92
CA LEU A 16 -7.77 -17.06 4.37
C LEU A 16 -6.78 -15.92 4.11
N LEU A 17 -6.81 -15.34 2.90
CA LEU A 17 -5.94 -14.22 2.53
C LEU A 17 -6.22 -12.98 3.37
N THR A 18 -7.50 -12.67 3.60
CA THR A 18 -7.91 -11.54 4.44
C THR A 18 -7.44 -11.74 5.88
N MET A 19 -7.67 -12.93 6.44
CA MET A 19 -7.20 -13.26 7.81
C MET A 19 -5.67 -13.18 7.92
N SER A 20 -4.95 -13.73 6.93
CA SER A 20 -3.48 -13.63 6.87
C SER A 20 -3.02 -12.17 6.82
N SER A 21 -3.66 -11.33 6.02
CA SER A 21 -3.34 -9.90 5.93
C SER A 21 -3.56 -9.16 7.25
N ILE A 22 -4.64 -9.48 7.98
CA ILE A 22 -4.91 -8.91 9.30
C ILE A 22 -3.83 -9.32 10.30
N VAL A 23 -3.50 -10.62 10.36
CA VAL A 23 -2.45 -11.13 11.26
C VAL A 23 -1.10 -10.47 10.95
N MET A 24 -0.73 -10.35 9.67
CA MET A 24 0.50 -9.67 9.26
C MET A 24 0.52 -8.19 9.69
N ARG A 25 -0.60 -7.49 9.59
CA ARG A 25 -0.71 -6.09 10.07
C ARG A 25 -0.59 -5.99 11.60
N CYS A 26 -1.18 -6.92 12.34
CA CYS A 26 -1.01 -6.98 13.81
C CYS A 26 0.46 -7.19 14.19
N ILE A 27 1.13 -8.13 13.55
CA ILE A 27 2.57 -8.40 13.76
C ILE A 27 3.40 -7.17 13.38
N GLY A 28 3.12 -6.55 12.24
CA GLY A 28 3.79 -5.33 11.78
C GLY A 28 3.62 -4.16 12.75
N MET A 29 2.41 -3.98 13.29
CA MET A 29 2.13 -2.95 14.30
C MET A 29 2.88 -3.22 15.62
N ALA A 30 2.85 -4.45 16.12
CA ALA A 30 3.60 -4.83 17.32
C ALA A 30 5.11 -4.59 17.14
N PHE A 31 5.64 -4.96 15.98
CA PHE A 31 7.04 -4.68 15.62
C PHE A 31 7.34 -3.17 15.55
N GLN A 32 6.45 -2.37 14.95
CA GLN A 32 6.60 -0.91 14.87
C GLN A 32 6.66 -0.28 16.27
N VAL A 33 5.78 -0.71 17.17
CA VAL A 33 5.76 -0.27 18.58
C VAL A 33 7.08 -0.61 19.26
N TRP A 34 7.53 -1.85 19.14
CA TRP A 34 8.81 -2.29 19.70
C TRP A 34 9.98 -1.47 19.12
N LEU A 35 9.98 -1.21 17.82
CA LEU A 35 11.03 -0.45 17.15
C LEU A 35 11.09 1.00 17.67
N VAL A 36 9.93 1.66 17.81
CA VAL A 36 9.85 3.02 18.40
C VAL A 36 10.45 3.05 19.79
N GLY A 37 10.18 2.05 20.61
CA GLY A 37 10.75 1.93 21.97
C GLY A 37 12.27 1.80 21.98
N ARG A 38 12.87 1.31 20.89
CA ARG A 38 14.34 1.11 20.78
C ARG A 38 15.07 2.30 20.17
N ILE A 39 14.56 2.91 19.12
CA ILE A 39 15.26 3.98 18.37
C ILE A 39 14.64 5.37 18.58
N GLY A 40 13.53 5.45 19.31
CA GLY A 40 12.85 6.70 19.60
C GLY A 40 12.18 7.37 18.38
N ALA A 41 11.48 8.49 18.62
CA ALA A 41 10.78 9.22 17.55
C ALA A 41 11.72 9.78 16.47
N GLY A 42 12.90 10.26 16.86
CA GLY A 42 13.92 10.76 15.90
C GLY A 42 14.45 9.65 14.99
N GLY A 43 14.75 8.47 15.56
CA GLY A 43 15.20 7.31 14.79
C GLY A 43 14.11 6.80 13.84
N ILE A 44 12.85 6.77 14.28
CA ILE A 44 11.71 6.44 13.40
C ILE A 44 11.57 7.46 12.28
N GLY A 45 11.71 8.76 12.56
CA GLY A 45 11.69 9.79 11.53
C GLY A 45 12.77 9.56 10.47
N LEU A 46 14.00 9.25 10.89
CA LEU A 46 15.10 8.92 9.99
C LEU A 46 14.78 7.66 9.16
N TYR A 47 14.28 6.62 9.80
CA TYR A 47 13.88 5.38 9.14
C TYR A 47 12.76 5.59 8.10
N GLN A 48 11.76 6.45 8.40
CA GLN A 48 10.70 6.80 7.46
C GLN A 48 11.21 7.55 6.22
N LEU A 49 12.23 8.40 6.38
CA LEU A 49 12.87 9.07 5.25
C LEU A 49 13.62 8.08 4.35
N VAL A 50 14.40 7.16 4.95
CA VAL A 50 15.02 6.05 4.20
C VAL A 50 13.95 5.20 3.52
N GLY A 51 12.83 4.92 4.20
CA GLY A 51 11.68 4.22 3.69
C GLY A 51 11.04 4.89 2.47
N SER A 52 10.95 6.22 2.45
CA SER A 52 10.40 6.99 1.32
C SER A 52 11.30 6.87 0.08
N VAL A 53 12.62 6.98 0.24
CA VAL A 53 13.57 6.77 -0.86
C VAL A 53 13.52 5.32 -1.34
N ASN A 54 13.48 4.36 -0.40
CA ASN A 54 13.33 2.94 -0.70
C ASN A 54 12.06 2.66 -1.53
N LEU A 55 10.92 3.27 -1.17
CA LEU A 55 9.65 3.10 -1.89
C LEU A 55 9.76 3.58 -3.34
N LEU A 56 10.41 4.72 -3.58
CA LEU A 56 10.66 5.22 -4.94
C LEU A 56 11.53 4.26 -5.75
N CYS A 57 12.66 3.84 -5.19
CA CYS A 57 13.58 2.92 -5.85
C CYS A 57 12.95 1.54 -6.08
N ALA A 58 12.18 1.01 -5.12
CA ALA A 58 11.45 -0.23 -5.26
C ALA A 58 10.36 -0.13 -6.35
N THR A 59 9.65 1.00 -6.44
CA THR A 59 8.67 1.25 -7.51
C THR A 59 9.36 1.23 -8.88
N PHE A 60 10.55 1.84 -8.99
CA PHE A 60 11.34 1.80 -10.21
C PHE A 60 11.85 0.38 -10.51
N ALA A 61 12.34 -0.36 -9.53
CA ALA A 61 12.82 -1.74 -9.68
C ALA A 61 11.70 -2.69 -10.14
N ILE A 62 10.51 -2.58 -9.55
CA ILE A 62 9.35 -3.41 -9.89
C ILE A 62 8.79 -3.04 -11.27
N SER A 63 8.76 -1.76 -11.63
CA SER A 63 8.40 -1.25 -12.96
C SER A 63 7.13 -1.90 -13.56
N GLY A 64 6.08 -2.07 -12.74
CA GLY A 64 4.80 -2.64 -13.18
C GLY A 64 4.81 -4.14 -13.50
N ILE A 65 5.95 -4.83 -13.27
CA ILE A 65 6.13 -6.21 -13.73
C ILE A 65 5.22 -7.22 -13.02
N ARG A 66 4.84 -6.98 -11.76
CA ARG A 66 3.96 -7.89 -11.01
C ARG A 66 2.63 -8.10 -11.74
N PHE A 67 1.95 -7.01 -12.09
CA PHE A 67 0.68 -7.07 -12.82
C PHE A 67 0.86 -7.62 -14.24
N THR A 68 1.93 -7.22 -14.91
CA THR A 68 2.27 -7.68 -16.26
C THR A 68 2.50 -9.18 -16.29
N THR A 69 3.23 -9.74 -15.32
CA THR A 69 3.45 -11.19 -15.20
C THR A 69 2.14 -11.91 -14.93
N THR A 70 1.33 -11.39 -13.99
CA THR A 70 0.00 -11.98 -13.71
C THR A 70 -0.82 -12.07 -14.98
N ARG A 71 -0.92 -10.99 -15.75
CA ARG A 71 -1.72 -10.94 -16.97
C ARG A 71 -1.17 -11.87 -18.05
N LEU A 72 0.12 -11.78 -18.39
CA LEU A 72 0.73 -12.60 -19.44
C LEU A 72 0.62 -14.09 -19.11
N VAL A 73 0.95 -14.49 -17.88
CA VAL A 73 0.88 -15.90 -17.47
C VAL A 73 -0.58 -16.40 -17.48
N SER A 74 -1.54 -15.59 -17.01
CA SER A 74 -2.96 -15.96 -17.05
C SER A 74 -3.47 -16.11 -18.50
N GLU A 75 -3.05 -15.25 -19.42
CA GLU A 75 -3.39 -15.35 -20.84
C GLU A 75 -2.84 -16.66 -21.45
N GLU A 76 -1.57 -17.01 -21.15
CA GLU A 76 -0.95 -18.24 -21.67
C GLU A 76 -1.57 -19.51 -21.06
N ILE A 77 -1.98 -19.47 -19.79
CA ILE A 77 -2.73 -20.57 -19.15
C ILE A 77 -4.13 -20.70 -19.78
N GLY A 78 -4.83 -19.59 -19.99
CA GLY A 78 -6.18 -19.57 -20.56
C GLY A 78 -6.22 -20.09 -22.02
N THR A 79 -5.19 -19.80 -22.81
CA THR A 79 -5.04 -20.30 -24.19
C THR A 79 -4.42 -21.70 -24.25
N GLN A 80 -4.18 -22.37 -23.11
CA GLN A 80 -3.52 -23.67 -22.99
C GLN A 80 -2.11 -23.74 -23.62
N SER A 81 -1.46 -22.58 -23.79
CA SER A 81 -0.11 -22.45 -24.35
C SER A 81 0.97 -22.77 -23.30
N TRP A 82 0.94 -23.98 -22.75
CA TRP A 82 1.76 -24.41 -21.62
C TRP A 82 3.27 -24.20 -21.82
N GLY A 83 3.76 -24.36 -23.05
CA GLY A 83 5.16 -24.12 -23.41
C GLY A 83 5.60 -22.66 -23.28
N SER A 84 4.66 -21.72 -23.29
CA SER A 84 4.91 -20.28 -23.18
C SER A 84 4.94 -19.75 -21.77
N VAL A 85 4.31 -20.42 -20.79
CA VAL A 85 4.24 -19.97 -19.39
C VAL A 85 5.63 -19.75 -18.79
N GLY A 86 6.53 -20.72 -18.95
CA GLY A 86 7.91 -20.60 -18.46
C GLY A 86 8.71 -19.51 -19.19
N LYS A 87 8.50 -19.36 -20.51
CA LYS A 87 9.18 -18.34 -21.32
C LYS A 87 8.67 -16.94 -21.00
N ALA A 88 7.36 -16.78 -20.76
CA ALA A 88 6.77 -15.51 -20.33
C ALA A 88 7.34 -15.10 -18.95
N THR A 89 7.37 -16.03 -17.99
CA THR A 89 7.96 -15.77 -16.68
C THR A 89 9.45 -15.42 -16.75
N LEU A 90 10.22 -16.11 -17.59
CA LEU A 90 11.66 -15.82 -17.77
C LEU A 90 11.90 -14.44 -18.39
N ARG A 91 11.10 -14.04 -19.40
CA ARG A 91 11.21 -12.69 -20.00
C ARG A 91 10.83 -11.60 -19.00
N CYS A 92 9.79 -11.83 -18.20
CA CYS A 92 9.44 -10.93 -17.11
C CYS A 92 10.56 -10.86 -16.05
N ALA A 93 11.23 -11.98 -15.74
CA ALA A 93 12.36 -12.01 -14.82
C ALA A 93 13.59 -11.25 -15.37
N ALA A 94 13.88 -11.38 -16.69
CA ALA A 94 14.95 -10.61 -17.33
C ALA A 94 14.66 -9.10 -17.28
N TYR A 95 13.44 -8.69 -17.56
CA TYR A 95 12.99 -7.29 -17.43
C TYR A 95 13.13 -6.79 -15.98
N ALA A 96 12.62 -7.56 -15.01
CA ALA A 96 12.71 -7.22 -13.58
C ALA A 96 14.17 -7.14 -13.11
N LEU A 97 15.03 -8.04 -13.56
CA LEU A 97 16.45 -8.02 -13.23
C LEU A 97 17.14 -6.77 -13.78
N PHE A 98 16.82 -6.38 -15.02
CA PHE A 98 17.36 -5.15 -15.63
C PHE A 98 17.00 -3.91 -14.81
N PHE A 99 15.71 -3.71 -14.50
CA PHE A 99 15.28 -2.56 -13.71
C PHE A 99 15.73 -2.65 -12.25
N GLY A 100 15.75 -3.85 -11.67
CA GLY A 100 16.23 -4.09 -10.31
C GLY A 100 17.73 -3.78 -10.14
N LEU A 101 18.57 -4.23 -11.10
CA LEU A 101 20.00 -3.91 -11.11
C LEU A 101 20.25 -2.42 -11.39
N SER A 102 19.47 -1.83 -12.30
CA SER A 102 19.56 -0.38 -12.55
C SER A 102 19.20 0.43 -11.29
N ALA A 103 18.13 0.06 -10.58
CA ALA A 103 17.76 0.68 -9.31
C ALA A 103 18.86 0.51 -8.24
N PHE A 104 19.43 -0.69 -8.13
CA PHE A 104 20.56 -0.96 -7.25
C PHE A 104 21.73 -0.04 -7.54
N LEU A 105 22.20 0.00 -8.79
CA LEU A 105 23.36 0.81 -9.19
C LEU A 105 23.10 2.30 -8.98
N ILE A 106 21.93 2.79 -9.39
CA ILE A 106 21.56 4.20 -9.22
C ILE A 106 21.57 4.58 -7.74
N LEU A 107 20.88 3.80 -6.88
CA LEU A 107 20.78 4.12 -5.46
C LEU A 107 22.13 3.95 -4.74
N PHE A 108 22.88 2.89 -5.05
CA PHE A 108 24.18 2.62 -4.41
C PHE A 108 25.21 3.72 -4.72
N LEU A 109 25.33 4.12 -6.00
CA LEU A 109 26.26 5.15 -6.44
C LEU A 109 25.83 6.55 -6.02
N SER A 110 24.50 6.80 -5.96
CA SER A 110 23.96 8.11 -5.58
C SER A 110 23.66 8.23 -4.08
N ALA A 111 23.87 7.19 -3.26
CA ALA A 111 23.49 7.17 -1.85
C ALA A 111 23.99 8.38 -1.05
N GLU A 112 25.21 8.82 -1.27
CA GLU A 112 25.77 10.02 -0.64
C GLU A 112 25.03 11.28 -1.07
N ARG A 113 24.84 11.47 -2.38
CA ARG A 113 24.13 12.65 -2.91
C ARG A 113 22.66 12.66 -2.42
N VAL A 114 22.02 11.50 -2.43
CA VAL A 114 20.63 11.36 -1.93
C VAL A 114 20.58 11.63 -0.43
N GLY A 115 21.47 11.09 0.38
CA GLY A 115 21.54 11.32 1.82
C GLY A 115 21.77 12.79 2.16
N PHE A 116 22.74 13.45 1.53
CA PHE A 116 23.08 14.85 1.81
C PHE A 116 22.10 15.85 1.17
N LEU A 117 21.74 15.67 -0.12
CA LEU A 117 20.95 16.67 -0.85
C LEU A 117 19.44 16.42 -0.75
N TRP A 118 19.01 15.18 -0.85
CA TRP A 118 17.56 14.86 -0.86
C TRP A 118 17.01 14.65 0.55
N VAL A 119 17.65 13.82 1.35
CA VAL A 119 17.22 13.59 2.74
C VAL A 119 17.67 14.75 3.63
N GLY A 120 18.86 15.28 3.43
CA GLY A 120 19.46 16.35 4.24
C GLY A 120 19.98 15.84 5.59
N ASP A 121 20.34 14.54 5.67
CA ASP A 121 20.90 13.91 6.85
C ASP A 121 21.91 12.82 6.45
N ALA A 122 23.19 13.05 6.78
CA ALA A 122 24.29 12.15 6.45
C ALA A 122 24.13 10.75 7.10
N ARG A 123 23.43 10.66 8.22
CA ARG A 123 23.19 9.42 8.96
C ARG A 123 22.42 8.38 8.14
N THR A 124 21.75 8.79 7.06
CA THR A 124 20.99 7.89 6.17
C THR A 124 21.83 7.19 5.11
N VAL A 125 23.03 7.67 4.81
CA VAL A 125 23.87 7.19 3.69
C VAL A 125 24.13 5.68 3.79
N LEU A 126 24.53 5.21 4.97
CA LEU A 126 24.81 3.79 5.19
C LEU A 126 23.53 2.93 4.99
N SER A 127 22.40 3.38 5.54
CA SER A 127 21.11 2.71 5.38
C SER A 127 20.68 2.65 3.91
N LEU A 128 20.87 3.74 3.13
CA LEU A 128 20.55 3.79 1.71
C LEU A 128 21.41 2.83 0.88
N ARG A 129 22.72 2.75 1.18
CA ARG A 129 23.61 1.77 0.55
C ARG A 129 23.15 0.33 0.84
N ILE A 130 22.81 0.02 2.08
CA ILE A 130 22.33 -1.32 2.46
C ILE A 130 21.01 -1.62 1.74
N VAL A 131 20.05 -0.69 1.78
CA VAL A 131 18.72 -0.85 1.16
C VAL A 131 18.83 -1.03 -0.36
N SER A 132 19.85 -0.49 -1.03
CA SER A 132 20.02 -0.69 -2.47
C SER A 132 20.13 -2.18 -2.86
N PHE A 133 20.78 -3.00 -2.03
CA PHE A 133 20.96 -4.44 -2.31
C PHE A 133 19.65 -5.22 -2.42
N ARG A 134 18.56 -4.74 -1.83
CA ARG A 134 17.25 -5.41 -1.93
C ARG A 134 16.57 -5.26 -3.30
N MET A 135 16.94 -4.26 -4.12
CA MET A 135 16.24 -3.89 -5.35
C MET A 135 16.09 -5.03 -6.36
N PRO A 136 17.15 -5.78 -6.74
CA PRO A 136 17.00 -6.90 -7.66
C PRO A 136 16.14 -8.03 -7.09
N PHE A 137 16.22 -8.28 -5.79
CA PHE A 137 15.45 -9.34 -5.14
C PHE A 137 13.95 -9.02 -5.07
N ILE A 138 13.58 -7.78 -4.73
CA ILE A 138 12.18 -7.32 -4.74
C ILE A 138 11.60 -7.40 -6.16
N ALA A 139 12.37 -6.97 -7.17
CA ALA A 139 11.94 -7.00 -8.55
C ALA A 139 11.64 -8.45 -9.01
N LEU A 140 12.54 -9.38 -8.75
CA LEU A 140 12.37 -10.79 -9.08
C LEU A 140 11.25 -11.46 -8.26
N SER A 141 11.14 -11.17 -6.96
CA SER A 141 10.04 -11.63 -6.11
C SER A 141 8.68 -11.17 -6.64
N SER A 142 8.60 -9.95 -7.20
CA SER A 142 7.37 -9.43 -7.81
C SER A 142 6.94 -10.24 -9.04
N VAL A 143 7.87 -10.76 -9.84
CA VAL A 143 7.57 -11.67 -10.95
C VAL A 143 7.01 -13.00 -10.45
N LEU A 144 7.66 -13.60 -9.43
CA LEU A 144 7.22 -14.87 -8.86
C LEU A 144 5.85 -14.74 -8.19
N ASN A 145 5.59 -13.63 -7.50
CA ASN A 145 4.27 -13.29 -6.98
C ASN A 145 3.22 -13.19 -8.08
N GLY A 146 3.54 -12.52 -9.19
CA GLY A 146 2.68 -12.44 -10.36
C GLY A 146 2.34 -13.82 -10.93
N TYR A 147 3.33 -14.73 -11.00
CA TYR A 147 3.13 -16.11 -11.41
C TYR A 147 2.20 -16.89 -10.48
N PHE A 148 2.39 -16.79 -9.14
CA PHE A 148 1.53 -17.49 -8.18
C PHE A 148 0.08 -16.99 -8.24
N ILE A 149 -0.14 -15.70 -8.45
CA ILE A 149 -1.48 -15.13 -8.64
C ILE A 149 -2.11 -15.68 -9.92
N ALA A 150 -1.38 -15.65 -11.04
CA ALA A 150 -1.86 -16.13 -12.35
C ALA A 150 -2.19 -17.63 -12.35
N SER A 151 -1.41 -18.43 -11.61
CA SER A 151 -1.63 -19.87 -11.51
C SER A 151 -2.70 -20.28 -10.49
N GLY A 152 -3.38 -19.31 -9.85
CA GLY A 152 -4.39 -19.56 -8.81
C GLY A 152 -3.82 -20.08 -7.48
N ARG A 153 -2.50 -19.97 -7.27
CA ARG A 153 -1.78 -20.50 -6.10
C ARG A 153 -1.38 -19.40 -5.12
N VAL A 154 -2.30 -18.47 -4.89
CA VAL A 154 -2.08 -17.28 -4.09
C VAL A 154 -1.67 -17.61 -2.64
N HIS A 155 -2.13 -18.76 -2.10
CA HIS A 155 -1.74 -19.26 -0.78
C HIS A 155 -0.23 -19.43 -0.63
N LYS A 156 0.49 -19.85 -1.70
CA LYS A 156 1.96 -19.99 -1.67
C LYS A 156 2.64 -18.63 -1.49
N SER A 157 2.18 -17.63 -2.21
CA SER A 157 2.67 -16.25 -2.04
C SER A 157 2.39 -15.70 -0.63
N ALA A 158 1.20 -15.97 -0.08
CA ALA A 158 0.84 -15.52 1.27
C ALA A 158 1.73 -16.17 2.35
N VAL A 159 2.01 -17.49 2.24
CA VAL A 159 2.91 -18.18 3.18
C VAL A 159 4.33 -17.62 3.10
N VAL A 160 4.84 -17.37 1.89
CA VAL A 160 6.17 -16.78 1.71
C VAL A 160 6.24 -15.40 2.35
N GLN A 161 5.24 -14.52 2.13
CA GLN A 161 5.21 -13.18 2.72
C GLN A 161 5.12 -13.23 4.25
N PHE A 162 4.37 -14.18 4.80
CA PHE A 162 4.29 -14.37 6.25
C PHE A 162 5.64 -14.77 6.84
N LEU A 163 6.31 -15.76 6.23
CA LEU A 163 7.64 -16.19 6.67
C LEU A 163 8.70 -15.10 6.51
N GLU A 164 8.65 -14.34 5.41
CA GLU A 164 9.49 -13.17 5.19
C GLU A 164 9.36 -12.17 6.34
N GLN A 165 8.12 -11.82 6.72
CA GLN A 165 7.89 -10.85 7.79
C GLN A 165 8.47 -11.33 9.12
N ILE A 166 8.27 -12.60 9.48
CA ILE A 166 8.82 -13.17 10.71
C ILE A 166 10.35 -13.16 10.69
N VAL A 167 10.96 -13.64 9.60
CA VAL A 167 12.42 -13.68 9.44
C VAL A 167 13.01 -12.27 9.44
N SER A 168 12.39 -11.34 8.72
CA SER A 168 12.81 -9.93 8.69
C SER A 168 12.78 -9.32 10.10
N ILE A 169 11.71 -9.49 10.85
CA ILE A 169 11.60 -9.00 12.23
C ILE A 169 12.67 -9.63 13.13
N ALA A 170 12.86 -10.94 13.06
CA ALA A 170 13.86 -11.64 13.87
C ALA A 170 15.28 -11.13 13.55
N LEU A 171 15.62 -10.93 12.26
CA LEU A 171 16.91 -10.40 11.85
C LEU A 171 17.10 -8.95 12.27
N VAL A 172 16.06 -8.10 12.15
CA VAL A 172 16.12 -6.72 12.64
C VAL A 172 16.35 -6.69 14.15
N MET A 173 15.63 -7.50 14.92
CA MET A 173 15.83 -7.61 16.38
C MET A 173 17.26 -8.05 16.71
N LEU A 174 17.79 -9.03 15.97
CA LEU A 174 19.15 -9.53 16.17
C LEU A 174 20.21 -8.47 15.87
N PHE A 175 20.10 -7.75 14.75
CA PHE A 175 21.07 -6.71 14.40
C PHE A 175 20.96 -5.49 15.30
N LEU A 176 19.75 -5.07 15.63
CA LEU A 176 19.54 -3.91 16.49
C LEU A 176 19.99 -4.17 17.93
N SER A 177 19.92 -5.43 18.40
CA SER A 177 20.45 -5.78 19.75
C SER A 177 21.96 -5.67 19.84
N ARG A 178 22.68 -5.69 18.69
CA ARG A 178 24.15 -5.54 18.62
C ARG A 178 24.58 -4.12 18.23
N ALA A 179 23.66 -3.27 17.84
CA ALA A 179 23.95 -1.87 17.53
C ALA A 179 24.25 -1.09 18.83
N PRO A 180 25.24 -0.17 18.83
CA PRO A 180 25.51 0.67 20.00
C PRO A 180 24.27 1.52 20.37
N ALA A 181 23.96 1.57 21.66
CA ALA A 181 22.88 2.39 22.15
C ALA A 181 23.19 3.89 21.90
N GLY A 182 22.23 4.61 21.32
CA GLY A 182 22.35 6.05 21.06
C GLY A 182 22.88 6.42 19.66
N ASP A 183 23.44 5.49 18.88
CA ASP A 183 23.84 5.76 17.50
C ASP A 183 22.66 5.48 16.54
N LEU A 184 21.98 6.56 16.14
CA LEU A 184 20.84 6.50 15.23
C LEU A 184 21.22 6.00 13.82
N ALA A 185 22.43 6.32 13.34
CA ALA A 185 22.90 5.91 12.03
C ALA A 185 23.07 4.39 11.96
N LEU A 186 23.76 3.82 12.95
CA LEU A 186 23.96 2.37 13.05
C LEU A 186 22.65 1.63 13.36
N SER A 187 21.78 2.21 14.17
CA SER A 187 20.45 1.63 14.43
C SER A 187 19.60 1.54 13.17
N CYS A 188 19.53 2.62 12.37
CA CYS A 188 18.81 2.61 11.08
C CYS A 188 19.45 1.64 10.07
N ALA A 189 20.78 1.55 10.06
CA ALA A 189 21.51 0.61 9.21
C ALA A 189 21.21 -0.85 9.60
N ALA A 190 21.15 -1.16 10.90
CA ALA A 190 20.80 -2.47 11.43
C ALA A 190 19.37 -2.89 11.04
N VAL A 191 18.41 -1.97 11.15
CA VAL A 191 17.01 -2.20 10.70
C VAL A 191 16.98 -2.45 9.20
N SER A 192 17.69 -1.65 8.42
CA SER A 192 17.79 -1.79 6.97
C SER A 192 18.41 -3.14 6.57
N ALA A 193 19.49 -3.55 7.24
CA ALA A 193 20.17 -4.82 6.97
C ALA A 193 19.27 -6.03 7.25
N GLY A 194 18.57 -6.04 8.39
CA GLY A 194 17.63 -7.09 8.73
C GLY A 194 16.49 -7.22 7.70
N SER A 195 15.94 -6.09 7.26
CA SER A 195 14.89 -6.05 6.24
C SER A 195 15.40 -6.57 4.89
N VAL A 196 16.60 -6.16 4.45
CA VAL A 196 17.21 -6.61 3.18
C VAL A 196 17.43 -8.13 3.17
N LEU A 197 17.94 -8.68 4.26
CA LEU A 197 18.12 -10.13 4.37
C LEU A 197 16.78 -10.87 4.40
N GLY A 198 15.72 -10.30 4.99
CA GLY A 198 14.37 -10.81 4.90
C GLY A 198 13.86 -10.89 3.45
N ASP A 199 14.10 -9.85 2.64
CA ASP A 199 13.73 -9.85 1.21
C ASP A 199 14.52 -10.89 0.40
N ILE A 200 15.81 -11.04 0.68
CA ILE A 200 16.66 -12.07 0.04
C ILE A 200 16.12 -13.45 0.38
N PHE A 201 15.81 -13.71 1.65
CA PHE A 201 15.17 -14.94 2.10
C PHE A 201 13.84 -15.19 1.38
N SER A 202 12.98 -14.19 1.29
CA SER A 202 11.70 -14.23 0.59
C SER A 202 11.86 -14.61 -0.88
N PHE A 203 12.82 -13.98 -1.56
CA PHE A 203 13.15 -14.31 -2.94
C PHE A 203 13.60 -15.76 -3.10
N LEU A 204 14.55 -16.23 -2.28
CA LEU A 204 15.06 -17.58 -2.36
C LEU A 204 13.96 -18.63 -2.08
N LEU A 205 13.10 -18.38 -1.09
CA LEU A 205 11.96 -19.23 -0.78
C LEU A 205 10.94 -19.24 -1.92
N SER A 206 10.59 -18.05 -2.46
CA SER A 206 9.69 -17.93 -3.62
C SER A 206 10.25 -18.67 -4.84
N LEU A 207 11.55 -18.56 -5.09
CA LEU A 207 12.23 -19.24 -6.18
C LEU A 207 12.20 -20.78 -5.99
N ALA A 208 12.48 -21.27 -4.79
CA ALA A 208 12.40 -22.69 -4.47
C ALA A 208 10.98 -23.24 -4.72
N VAL A 209 9.96 -22.54 -4.21
CA VAL A 209 8.54 -22.88 -4.43
C VAL A 209 8.19 -22.86 -5.91
N TYR A 210 8.66 -21.86 -6.68
CA TYR A 210 8.45 -21.76 -8.12
C TYR A 210 9.11 -22.91 -8.88
N LEU A 211 10.34 -23.28 -8.55
CA LEU A 211 11.08 -24.37 -9.21
C LEU A 211 10.39 -25.72 -9.01
N LEU A 212 9.79 -25.94 -7.85
CA LEU A 212 8.98 -27.14 -7.59
C LEU A 212 7.67 -27.08 -8.39
N ASP A 213 7.06 -25.90 -8.45
CA ASP A 213 5.75 -25.68 -9.04
C ASP A 213 5.75 -25.73 -10.56
N ARG A 214 6.77 -25.16 -11.21
CA ARG A 214 6.88 -25.09 -12.67
C ARG A 214 6.87 -26.46 -13.35
N ARG A 215 7.17 -27.55 -12.62
CA ARG A 215 7.14 -28.93 -13.14
C ARG A 215 5.74 -29.31 -13.65
N VAL A 216 4.69 -28.74 -13.05
CA VAL A 216 3.29 -28.97 -13.43
C VAL A 216 2.96 -28.44 -14.83
N TYR A 217 3.63 -27.34 -15.24
CA TYR A 217 3.43 -26.69 -16.55
C TYR A 217 4.49 -27.08 -17.60
N ARG A 218 5.33 -28.07 -17.31
CA ARG A 218 6.32 -28.62 -18.26
C ARG A 218 5.65 -29.54 -19.30
N ARG A 219 4.69 -28.99 -20.02
CA ARG A 219 4.02 -29.72 -21.11
C ARG A 219 4.45 -29.12 -22.45
N PRO A 220 4.68 -29.97 -23.50
CA PRO A 220 4.88 -29.46 -24.85
C PRO A 220 3.60 -28.71 -25.29
N GLY A 221 3.75 -27.51 -25.81
CA GLY A 221 2.63 -26.70 -26.25
C GLY A 221 3.12 -25.59 -27.20
N ALA A 222 2.19 -24.97 -27.89
CA ALA A 222 2.48 -23.86 -28.78
C ALA A 222 3.19 -22.72 -28.00
N VAL A 223 4.10 -22.04 -28.68
CA VAL A 223 4.83 -20.89 -28.15
C VAL A 223 4.25 -19.64 -28.75
N SER A 224 3.67 -18.77 -27.91
CA SER A 224 3.13 -17.48 -28.35
C SER A 224 4.21 -16.59 -28.95
N ALA A 225 3.91 -15.98 -30.12
CA ALA A 225 4.76 -14.98 -30.72
C ALA A 225 4.71 -13.65 -29.96
N ALA A 226 5.75 -12.82 -30.09
CA ALA A 226 5.81 -11.43 -29.61
C ALA A 226 5.56 -11.22 -28.10
N LEU A 227 5.85 -12.20 -27.22
CA LEU A 227 5.71 -12.07 -25.76
C LEU A 227 6.41 -10.82 -25.20
N GLY A 228 7.60 -10.47 -25.71
CA GLY A 228 8.33 -9.29 -25.25
C GLY A 228 7.62 -7.98 -25.55
N GLN A 229 7.07 -7.84 -26.78
CA GLN A 229 6.35 -6.63 -27.17
C GLN A 229 5.03 -6.47 -26.38
N ARG A 230 4.31 -7.58 -26.15
CA ARG A 230 3.11 -7.59 -25.29
C ARG A 230 3.45 -7.17 -23.86
N MET A 231 4.55 -7.71 -23.31
CA MET A 231 5.05 -7.34 -21.97
C MET A 231 5.29 -5.83 -21.88
N PHE A 232 6.07 -5.25 -22.79
CA PHE A 232 6.37 -3.81 -22.77
C PHE A 232 5.12 -2.94 -22.89
N ARG A 233 4.18 -3.32 -23.76
CA ARG A 233 2.91 -2.60 -23.95
C ARG A 233 2.06 -2.56 -22.68
N ILE A 234 2.16 -3.57 -21.80
CA ILE A 234 1.43 -3.63 -20.54
C ILE A 234 2.24 -2.96 -19.41
N ALA A 235 3.54 -3.27 -19.31
CA ALA A 235 4.38 -2.81 -18.19
C ALA A 235 4.61 -1.29 -18.19
N MET A 236 4.91 -0.70 -19.36
CA MET A 236 5.32 0.71 -19.45
C MET A 236 4.27 1.72 -18.98
N PRO A 237 2.99 1.66 -19.39
CA PRO A 237 1.99 2.60 -18.88
C PRO A 237 1.77 2.48 -17.37
N LEU A 238 1.80 1.24 -16.84
CA LEU A 238 1.67 1.00 -15.40
C LEU A 238 2.87 1.54 -14.62
N ALA A 239 4.07 1.31 -15.13
CA ALA A 239 5.31 1.81 -14.54
C ALA A 239 5.32 3.34 -14.48
N LEU A 240 5.02 4.01 -15.61
CA LEU A 240 5.07 5.46 -15.69
C LEU A 240 4.09 6.14 -14.70
N SER A 241 2.87 5.62 -14.58
CA SER A 241 1.90 6.13 -13.62
C SER A 241 2.33 5.91 -12.16
N ALA A 242 2.92 4.75 -11.86
CA ALA A 242 3.46 4.45 -10.54
C ALA A 242 4.65 5.36 -10.20
N TYR A 243 5.54 5.60 -11.16
CA TYR A 243 6.68 6.52 -10.99
C TYR A 243 6.23 7.94 -10.67
N ALA A 244 5.27 8.48 -11.44
CA ALA A 244 4.77 9.82 -11.22
C ALA A 244 4.20 9.99 -9.80
N ARG A 245 3.34 9.07 -9.37
CA ARG A 245 2.75 9.09 -8.03
C ARG A 245 3.81 8.95 -6.93
N THR A 246 4.64 7.93 -7.02
CA THR A 246 5.61 7.64 -5.95
C THR A 246 6.70 8.71 -5.86
N SER A 247 7.10 9.31 -6.99
CA SER A 247 8.05 10.43 -6.98
C SER A 247 7.50 11.64 -6.23
N LEU A 248 6.23 12.00 -6.46
CA LEU A 248 5.59 13.11 -5.77
C LEU A 248 5.45 12.84 -4.26
N THR A 249 4.97 11.65 -3.88
CA THR A 249 4.86 11.27 -2.47
C THR A 249 6.22 11.23 -1.77
N THR A 250 7.25 10.71 -2.45
CA THR A 250 8.62 10.71 -1.90
C THR A 250 9.15 12.12 -1.72
N LEU A 251 8.94 12.99 -2.73
CA LEU A 251 9.35 14.39 -2.66
C LEU A 251 8.66 15.12 -1.50
N GLU A 252 7.36 14.91 -1.32
CA GLU A 252 6.59 15.44 -0.21
C GLU A 252 7.21 15.03 1.14
N ASN A 253 7.39 13.72 1.37
CA ASN A 253 7.95 13.18 2.60
C ASN A 253 9.36 13.71 2.91
N LEU A 254 10.21 13.86 1.90
CA LEU A 254 11.57 14.38 2.06
C LEU A 254 11.60 15.90 2.31
N LEU A 255 10.62 16.63 1.78
CA LEU A 255 10.52 18.07 1.99
C LEU A 255 10.06 18.43 3.41
N VAL A 256 9.25 17.61 4.06
CA VAL A 256 8.68 17.91 5.38
C VAL A 256 9.76 18.25 6.40
N PRO A 257 10.74 17.37 6.75
CA PRO A 257 11.77 17.73 7.73
C PRO A 257 12.65 18.92 7.30
N LYS A 258 12.92 19.06 5.99
CA LYS A 258 13.68 20.20 5.47
C LYS A 258 12.96 21.53 5.69
N LYS A 259 11.65 21.56 5.42
CA LYS A 259 10.85 22.76 5.60
C LYS A 259 10.57 23.07 7.07
N LEU A 260 10.49 22.03 7.93
CA LEU A 260 10.45 22.22 9.38
C LEU A 260 11.76 22.84 9.92
N LYS A 261 12.92 22.44 9.40
CA LYS A 261 14.20 23.11 9.70
C LYS A 261 14.21 24.56 9.23
N ALA A 262 13.68 24.83 8.04
CA ALA A 262 13.56 26.22 7.53
C ALA A 262 12.59 27.07 8.37
N ALA A 263 11.66 26.48 9.10
CA ALA A 263 10.78 27.16 10.07
C ALA A 263 11.45 27.44 11.42
N GLY A 264 12.76 27.12 11.58
CA GLY A 264 13.52 27.39 12.79
C GLY A 264 13.65 26.22 13.78
N LEU A 265 13.13 25.03 13.45
CA LEU A 265 13.33 23.85 14.31
C LEU A 265 14.75 23.29 14.13
N SER A 266 15.34 22.80 15.24
CA SER A 266 16.58 22.03 15.16
C SER A 266 16.39 20.77 14.29
N GLY A 267 17.46 20.23 13.73
CA GLY A 267 17.39 19.04 12.87
C GLY A 267 16.72 17.85 13.55
N ASP A 268 17.08 17.61 14.82
CA ASP A 268 16.54 16.50 15.58
C ASP A 268 15.08 16.74 16.02
N ALA A 269 14.69 18.00 16.32
CA ALA A 269 13.29 18.35 16.62
C ALA A 269 12.39 18.20 15.38
N ALA A 270 12.85 18.62 14.20
CA ALA A 270 12.13 18.45 12.94
C ALA A 270 11.92 16.96 12.62
N LEU A 271 12.96 16.15 12.81
CA LEU A 271 12.93 14.72 12.55
C LEU A 271 12.04 13.98 13.57
N SER A 272 12.13 14.36 14.86
CA SER A 272 11.28 13.81 15.92
C SER A 272 9.81 14.16 15.68
N GLY A 273 9.48 15.41 15.33
CA GLY A 273 8.11 15.82 15.01
C GLY A 273 7.52 15.06 13.82
N TYR A 274 8.29 14.91 12.75
CA TYR A 274 7.90 14.08 11.60
C TYR A 274 7.71 12.62 12.00
N GLY A 275 8.67 12.04 12.73
CA GLY A 275 8.62 10.65 13.20
C GLY A 275 7.45 10.38 14.14
N THR A 276 7.11 11.34 15.02
CA THR A 276 5.95 11.23 15.90
C THR A 276 4.65 11.13 15.10
N ILE A 277 4.42 12.00 14.13
CA ILE A 277 3.20 11.95 13.32
C ILE A 277 3.22 10.72 12.41
N SER A 278 4.24 10.56 11.56
CA SER A 278 4.25 9.53 10.52
C SER A 278 4.57 8.13 11.04
N GLY A 279 5.37 8.02 12.12
CA GLY A 279 5.86 6.75 12.65
C GLY A 279 5.15 6.25 13.91
N MET A 280 4.45 7.11 14.65
CA MET A 280 3.75 6.71 15.88
C MET A 280 2.24 6.90 15.77
N VAL A 281 1.77 8.08 15.36
CA VAL A 281 0.33 8.40 15.30
C VAL A 281 -0.35 7.73 14.13
N PHE A 282 0.18 7.87 12.92
CA PHE A 282 -0.42 7.28 11.71
C PHE A 282 -0.61 5.76 11.79
N PRO A 283 0.33 4.94 12.29
CA PRO A 283 0.11 3.52 12.47
C PRO A 283 -1.11 3.17 13.33
N ILE A 284 -1.39 3.94 14.40
CA ILE A 284 -2.58 3.77 15.24
C ILE A 284 -3.85 4.10 14.45
N ILE A 285 -3.86 5.26 13.78
CA ILE A 285 -5.03 5.74 13.02
C ILE A 285 -5.35 4.81 11.84
N VAL A 286 -4.32 4.32 11.14
CA VAL A 286 -4.50 3.47 9.94
C VAL A 286 -4.75 2.00 10.29
N PHE A 287 -4.45 1.54 11.50
CA PHE A 287 -4.60 0.13 11.88
C PHE A 287 -6.03 -0.42 11.63
N PRO A 288 -7.13 0.27 12.04
CA PRO A 288 -8.48 -0.25 11.80
C PRO A 288 -8.87 -0.34 10.33
N THR A 289 -8.16 0.35 9.42
CA THR A 289 -8.45 0.31 7.98
C THR A 289 -8.18 -1.05 7.35
N CYS A 290 -7.51 -1.97 8.05
CA CYS A 290 -7.27 -3.33 7.56
C CYS A 290 -8.59 -4.07 7.22
N LEU A 291 -9.63 -3.85 8.03
CA LEU A 291 -10.96 -4.41 7.78
C LEU A 291 -11.60 -3.79 6.53
N LEU A 292 -11.49 -2.47 6.39
CA LEU A 292 -12.05 -1.74 5.26
C LEU A 292 -11.35 -2.06 3.94
N THR A 293 -10.02 -2.21 3.98
CA THR A 293 -9.23 -2.62 2.82
C THR A 293 -9.66 -4.01 2.35
N ALA A 294 -9.80 -4.96 3.29
CA ALA A 294 -10.27 -6.30 2.98
C ALA A 294 -11.69 -6.30 2.38
N MET A 295 -12.59 -5.51 2.95
CA MET A 295 -13.95 -5.34 2.42
C MET A 295 -13.93 -4.72 1.01
N ALA A 296 -13.12 -3.69 0.78
CA ALA A 296 -12.97 -3.06 -0.52
C ALA A 296 -12.46 -4.05 -1.58
N GLU A 297 -11.45 -4.87 -1.24
CA GLU A 297 -10.92 -5.90 -2.15
C GLU A 297 -11.95 -6.97 -2.51
N LEU A 298 -12.82 -7.37 -1.56
CA LEU A 298 -13.89 -8.34 -1.81
C LEU A 298 -14.99 -7.78 -2.73
N VAL A 299 -15.29 -6.50 -2.62
CA VAL A 299 -16.36 -5.85 -3.38
C VAL A 299 -15.96 -5.53 -4.82
N VAL A 300 -14.66 -5.37 -5.09
CA VAL A 300 -14.17 -5.05 -6.45
C VAL A 300 -14.66 -6.05 -7.50
N PRO A 301 -14.46 -7.37 -7.37
CA PRO A 301 -14.96 -8.32 -8.36
C PRO A 301 -16.49 -8.32 -8.48
N ASP A 302 -17.24 -8.18 -7.38
CA ASP A 302 -18.70 -8.16 -7.39
C ASP A 302 -19.24 -6.96 -8.16
N LEU A 303 -18.67 -5.76 -7.93
CA LEU A 303 -19.04 -4.56 -8.67
C LEU A 303 -18.65 -4.64 -10.15
N THR A 304 -17.52 -5.28 -10.47
CA THR A 304 -17.10 -5.49 -11.86
C THR A 304 -18.06 -6.42 -12.59
N GLU A 305 -18.49 -7.51 -11.96
CA GLU A 305 -19.45 -8.45 -12.52
C GLU A 305 -20.81 -7.77 -12.75
N ALA A 306 -21.34 -7.07 -11.74
CA ALA A 306 -22.58 -6.32 -11.86
C ALA A 306 -22.53 -5.25 -12.95
N GLN A 307 -21.37 -4.60 -13.13
CA GLN A 307 -21.18 -3.62 -14.19
C GLN A 307 -21.25 -4.25 -15.58
N VAL A 308 -20.62 -5.42 -15.77
CA VAL A 308 -20.67 -6.16 -17.05
C VAL A 308 -22.08 -6.64 -17.34
N GLN A 309 -22.86 -7.03 -16.31
CA GLN A 309 -24.25 -7.46 -16.45
C GLN A 309 -25.23 -6.27 -16.63
N GLY A 310 -24.76 -5.03 -16.43
CA GLY A 310 -25.60 -3.82 -16.51
C GLY A 310 -26.58 -3.65 -15.33
N ASP A 311 -26.39 -4.37 -14.23
CA ASP A 311 -27.25 -4.27 -13.04
C ASP A 311 -26.90 -3.04 -12.18
N THR A 312 -27.39 -1.90 -12.65
CA THR A 312 -27.20 -0.62 -11.96
C THR A 312 -27.85 -0.58 -10.59
N ALA A 313 -29.00 -1.28 -10.41
CA ALA A 313 -29.71 -1.30 -9.13
C ALA A 313 -28.92 -2.07 -8.05
N TYR A 314 -28.28 -3.17 -8.42
CA TYR A 314 -27.39 -3.90 -7.51
C TYR A 314 -26.18 -3.05 -7.13
N ILE A 315 -25.54 -2.38 -8.12
CA ILE A 315 -24.41 -1.49 -7.88
C ILE A 315 -24.79 -0.37 -6.89
N GLU A 316 -25.90 0.32 -7.11
CA GLU A 316 -26.35 1.41 -6.24
C GLU A 316 -26.61 0.94 -4.80
N ARG A 317 -27.26 -0.22 -4.64
CA ARG A 317 -27.54 -0.82 -3.32
C ARG A 317 -26.26 -1.23 -2.61
N THR A 318 -25.37 -1.92 -3.29
CA THR A 318 -24.11 -2.42 -2.74
C THR A 318 -23.21 -1.27 -2.32
N VAL A 319 -22.99 -0.29 -3.19
CA VAL A 319 -22.18 0.90 -2.89
C VAL A 319 -22.78 1.71 -1.74
N SER A 320 -24.11 1.92 -1.73
CA SER A 320 -24.79 2.64 -0.65
C SER A 320 -24.68 1.92 0.70
N ALA A 321 -24.86 0.60 0.72
CA ALA A 321 -24.72 -0.21 1.93
C ALA A 321 -23.29 -0.19 2.46
N LEU A 322 -22.31 -0.35 1.57
CA LEU A 322 -20.90 -0.35 1.92
C LEU A 322 -20.47 1.00 2.50
N LEU A 323 -20.82 2.11 1.85
CA LEU A 323 -20.48 3.44 2.33
C LEU A 323 -21.16 3.79 3.66
N ARG A 324 -22.41 3.36 3.89
CA ARG A 324 -23.10 3.53 5.19
C ARG A 324 -22.40 2.74 6.29
N LEU A 325 -22.06 1.48 6.03
CA LEU A 325 -21.35 0.64 6.99
C LEU A 325 -19.96 1.22 7.31
N THR A 326 -19.24 1.69 6.28
CA THR A 326 -17.95 2.37 6.45
C THR A 326 -18.08 3.65 7.26
N LEU A 327 -19.09 4.46 6.99
CA LEU A 327 -19.32 5.70 7.75
C LEU A 327 -19.62 5.40 9.22
N LEU A 328 -20.49 4.43 9.50
CA LEU A 328 -20.78 4.01 10.88
C LEU A 328 -19.52 3.50 11.57
N PHE A 329 -18.79 2.59 10.94
CA PHE A 329 -17.54 2.04 11.48
C PHE A 329 -16.51 3.14 11.72
N SER A 330 -16.33 4.07 10.78
CA SER A 330 -15.36 5.15 10.89
C SER A 330 -15.69 6.14 12.01
N LEU A 331 -16.98 6.48 12.18
CA LEU A 331 -17.43 7.35 13.28
C LEU A 331 -17.23 6.66 14.64
N LEU A 332 -17.60 5.40 14.76
CA LEU A 332 -17.37 4.63 15.99
C LEU A 332 -15.88 4.54 16.35
N THR A 333 -15.05 4.26 15.34
CA THR A 333 -13.59 4.20 15.52
C THR A 333 -13.02 5.57 15.85
N ALA A 334 -13.49 6.64 15.22
CA ALA A 334 -13.05 8.01 15.54
C ALA A 334 -13.37 8.39 16.99
N VAL A 335 -14.58 8.11 17.46
CA VAL A 335 -14.97 8.33 18.86
C VAL A 335 -14.11 7.49 19.80
N PHE A 336 -13.92 6.22 19.49
CA PHE A 336 -13.06 5.32 20.27
C PHE A 336 -11.64 5.87 20.37
N LEU A 337 -10.99 6.21 19.24
CA LEU A 337 -9.63 6.76 19.22
C LEU A 337 -9.54 8.10 19.95
N TYR A 338 -10.55 8.95 19.83
CA TYR A 338 -10.59 10.26 20.49
C TYR A 338 -10.64 10.12 22.02
N VAL A 339 -11.53 9.25 22.52
CA VAL A 339 -11.71 9.02 23.96
C VAL A 339 -10.51 8.28 24.55
N THR A 340 -10.00 7.28 23.85
CA THR A 340 -8.90 6.42 24.32
C THR A 340 -7.51 6.94 23.94
N ALA A 341 -7.38 8.17 23.40
CA ALA A 341 -6.11 8.72 22.92
C ALA A 341 -4.99 8.70 23.98
N ALA A 342 -5.27 9.13 25.21
CA ALA A 342 -4.28 9.14 26.28
C ALA A 342 -3.90 7.73 26.73
N PRO A 343 -4.85 6.84 27.10
CA PRO A 343 -4.51 5.46 27.46
C PRO A 343 -3.83 4.71 26.30
N LEU A 344 -4.19 4.93 25.04
CA LEU A 344 -3.52 4.32 23.90
C LEU A 344 -2.07 4.79 23.76
N GLY A 345 -1.84 6.11 23.88
CA GLY A 345 -0.48 6.66 23.82
C GLY A 345 0.42 6.07 24.93
N TYR A 346 -0.09 6.02 26.15
CA TYR A 346 0.64 5.45 27.26
C TYR A 346 0.84 3.94 27.14
N PHE A 347 -0.20 3.19 26.79
CA PHE A 347 -0.11 1.73 26.67
C PHE A 347 0.81 1.28 25.53
N ILE A 348 0.76 1.99 24.38
CA ILE A 348 1.52 1.58 23.18
C ILE A 348 2.95 2.11 23.22
N TYR A 349 3.15 3.39 23.57
CA TYR A 349 4.46 4.05 23.44
C TYR A 349 5.00 4.62 24.76
N HIS A 350 4.34 4.37 25.89
CA HIS A 350 4.71 4.87 27.21
C HIS A 350 4.89 6.40 27.27
N THR A 351 4.09 7.13 26.49
CA THR A 351 4.13 8.59 26.43
C THR A 351 2.75 9.21 26.21
N ASP A 352 2.47 10.31 26.91
CA ASP A 352 1.25 11.08 26.73
C ASP A 352 1.38 12.14 25.60
N ALA A 353 2.60 12.38 25.12
CA ALA A 353 2.88 13.45 24.14
C ALA A 353 2.14 13.28 22.82
N ILE A 354 1.76 12.03 22.44
CA ILE A 354 1.05 11.74 21.20
C ILE A 354 -0.47 11.82 21.33
N ALA A 355 -1.01 11.89 22.55
CA ALA A 355 -2.46 11.86 22.78
C ALA A 355 -3.20 13.01 22.06
N GLY A 356 -2.60 14.23 22.06
CA GLY A 356 -3.14 15.37 21.33
C GLY A 356 -3.22 15.13 19.83
N TYR A 357 -2.19 14.53 19.24
CA TYR A 357 -2.17 14.18 17.81
C TYR A 357 -3.15 13.06 17.49
N ILE A 358 -3.27 12.03 18.33
CA ILE A 358 -4.27 10.97 18.14
C ILE A 358 -5.67 11.55 18.12
N ARG A 359 -6.03 12.44 19.07
CA ARG A 359 -7.34 13.11 19.09
C ARG A 359 -7.58 13.93 17.83
N LEU A 360 -6.57 14.66 17.38
CA LEU A 360 -6.65 15.48 16.18
C LEU A 360 -6.90 14.62 14.93
N PHE A 361 -6.09 13.59 14.71
CA PHE A 361 -6.23 12.72 13.56
C PHE A 361 -7.44 11.77 13.66
N ALA A 362 -7.96 11.49 14.85
CA ALA A 362 -9.23 10.78 15.00
C ALA A 362 -10.40 11.51 14.32
N VAL A 363 -10.38 12.86 14.29
CA VAL A 363 -11.37 13.64 13.54
C VAL A 363 -11.24 13.47 12.02
N LEU A 364 -10.03 13.23 11.52
CA LEU A 364 -9.77 12.97 10.09
C LEU A 364 -10.08 11.52 9.69
N ALA A 365 -10.03 10.57 10.63
CA ALA A 365 -10.20 9.15 10.36
C ALA A 365 -11.48 8.81 9.54
N PRO A 366 -12.66 9.40 9.78
CA PRO A 366 -13.84 9.15 8.96
C PRO A 366 -13.63 9.46 7.47
N VAL A 367 -12.93 10.54 7.16
CA VAL A 367 -12.63 10.93 5.77
C VAL A 367 -11.67 9.93 5.13
N MET A 368 -10.58 9.59 5.82
CA MET A 368 -9.58 8.61 5.36
C MET A 368 -10.20 7.24 5.10
N TYR A 369 -11.06 6.77 6.00
CA TYR A 369 -11.68 5.47 5.88
C TYR A 369 -12.71 5.42 4.74
N MET A 370 -13.48 6.48 4.58
CA MET A 370 -14.40 6.63 3.46
C MET A 370 -13.67 6.70 2.12
N ASP A 371 -12.50 7.36 2.06
CA ASP A 371 -11.70 7.46 0.83
C ASP A 371 -11.20 6.08 0.38
N ILE A 372 -10.67 5.26 1.29
CA ILE A 372 -10.19 3.89 0.99
C ILE A 372 -11.29 3.05 0.32
N VAL A 373 -12.51 3.10 0.87
CA VAL A 373 -13.63 2.30 0.34
C VAL A 373 -14.16 2.90 -0.96
N THR A 374 -14.21 4.22 -1.07
CA THR A 374 -14.59 4.93 -2.31
C THR A 374 -13.62 4.59 -3.45
N ASP A 375 -12.32 4.57 -3.18
CA ASP A 375 -11.29 4.19 -4.14
C ASP A 375 -11.44 2.71 -4.57
N GLY A 376 -11.76 1.81 -3.65
CA GLY A 376 -12.11 0.42 -3.95
C GLY A 376 -13.32 0.30 -4.89
N CYS A 377 -14.40 1.02 -4.61
CA CYS A 377 -15.60 1.06 -5.46
C CYS A 377 -15.28 1.61 -6.87
N LEU A 378 -14.49 2.69 -6.96
CA LEU A 378 -14.07 3.26 -8.25
C LEU A 378 -13.24 2.24 -9.06
N LYS A 379 -12.35 1.49 -8.44
CA LYS A 379 -11.58 0.42 -9.10
C LYS A 379 -12.49 -0.68 -9.61
N GLY A 380 -13.44 -1.15 -8.81
CA GLY A 380 -14.42 -2.16 -9.21
C GLY A 380 -15.32 -1.73 -10.37
N LEU A 381 -15.62 -0.44 -10.46
CA LEU A 381 -16.41 0.18 -11.53
C LEU A 381 -15.55 0.64 -12.73
N GLY A 382 -14.33 0.13 -12.89
CA GLY A 382 -13.46 0.45 -14.01
C GLY A 382 -12.97 1.91 -14.06
N GLN A 383 -13.15 2.68 -12.98
CA GLN A 383 -12.75 4.10 -12.88
C GLN A 383 -11.32 4.28 -12.34
N MET A 384 -10.50 3.24 -12.38
CA MET A 384 -9.13 3.24 -11.83
C MET A 384 -8.28 4.41 -12.32
N MET A 385 -8.41 4.80 -13.60
CA MET A 385 -7.66 5.92 -14.19
C MET A 385 -8.00 7.27 -13.54
N HIS A 386 -9.27 7.46 -13.16
CA HIS A 386 -9.69 8.68 -12.48
C HIS A 386 -9.15 8.73 -11.05
N SER A 387 -9.25 7.62 -10.30
CA SER A 387 -8.64 7.49 -8.98
C SER A 387 -7.13 7.79 -9.01
N MET A 388 -6.38 7.22 -9.97
CA MET A 388 -4.95 7.51 -10.14
C MET A 388 -4.66 9.00 -10.39
N ARG A 389 -5.48 9.66 -11.24
CA ARG A 389 -5.32 11.11 -11.50
C ARG A 389 -5.56 11.96 -10.25
N TYR A 390 -6.53 11.59 -9.41
CA TYR A 390 -6.83 12.29 -8.16
C TYR A 390 -5.70 12.12 -7.16
N ASN A 391 -5.18 10.91 -6.99
CA ASN A 391 -4.03 10.65 -6.13
C ASN A 391 -2.74 11.39 -6.59
N ILE A 392 -2.53 11.55 -7.90
CA ILE A 392 -1.40 12.34 -8.43
C ILE A 392 -1.62 13.84 -8.15
N ALA A 393 -2.85 14.32 -8.36
CA ALA A 393 -3.20 15.73 -8.11
C ALA A 393 -3.07 16.06 -6.62
N GLU A 394 -3.50 15.17 -5.72
CA GLU A 394 -3.33 15.28 -4.28
C GLU A 394 -1.86 15.37 -3.90
N ALA A 395 -1.03 14.43 -4.37
CA ALA A 395 0.40 14.41 -4.06
C ALA A 395 1.12 15.66 -4.60
N ALA A 396 0.75 16.16 -5.79
CA ALA A 396 1.29 17.41 -6.32
C ALA A 396 0.88 18.62 -5.47
N LEU A 397 -0.37 18.66 -5.04
CA LEU A 397 -0.89 19.68 -4.15
C LEU A 397 -0.20 19.63 -2.78
N GLY A 398 0.01 18.44 -2.22
CA GLY A 398 0.76 18.21 -0.97
C GLY A 398 2.15 18.81 -1.04
N VAL A 399 2.91 18.53 -2.10
CA VAL A 399 4.24 19.13 -2.32
C VAL A 399 4.17 20.66 -2.32
N LEU A 400 3.22 21.26 -3.05
CA LEU A 400 3.09 22.71 -3.11
C LEU A 400 2.75 23.31 -1.74
N LEU A 401 1.82 22.70 -1.02
CA LEU A 401 1.41 23.18 0.30
C LEU A 401 2.52 23.01 1.34
N VAL A 402 3.29 21.91 1.30
CA VAL A 402 4.47 21.70 2.16
C VAL A 402 5.48 22.82 1.93
N ILE A 403 5.76 23.20 0.68
CA ILE A 403 6.71 24.27 0.36
C ILE A 403 6.20 25.62 0.87
N ALA A 404 4.90 25.90 0.74
CA ALA A 404 4.32 27.20 1.05
C ALA A 404 4.04 27.41 2.57
N LEU A 405 3.51 26.38 3.24
CA LEU A 405 2.96 26.52 4.60
C LEU A 405 3.93 26.11 5.71
N LEU A 406 4.75 25.08 5.52
CA LEU A 406 5.62 24.57 6.58
C LEU A 406 6.65 25.59 7.06
N PRO A 407 7.28 26.42 6.20
CA PRO A 407 8.23 27.42 6.66
C PRO A 407 7.60 28.49 7.59
N ARG A 408 6.27 28.70 7.48
CA ARG A 408 5.54 29.70 8.26
C ARG A 408 4.87 29.10 9.51
N TRP A 409 4.30 27.90 9.40
CA TRP A 409 3.45 27.31 10.44
C TRP A 409 4.07 26.05 11.07
N ALA A 410 5.28 25.69 10.67
CA ALA A 410 6.03 24.54 11.18
C ALA A 410 5.16 23.26 11.21
N LEU A 411 5.08 22.56 12.35
CA LEU A 411 4.36 21.33 12.51
C LEU A 411 2.84 21.47 12.32
N ASN A 412 2.27 22.61 12.71
CA ASN A 412 0.86 22.90 12.46
C ASN A 412 0.55 23.02 10.97
N GLY A 413 1.49 23.55 10.18
CA GLY A 413 1.42 23.57 8.72
C GLY A 413 1.40 22.15 8.13
N TYR A 414 2.21 21.26 8.66
CA TYR A 414 2.22 19.85 8.22
C TYR A 414 0.88 19.16 8.49
N ILE A 415 0.33 19.35 9.68
CA ILE A 415 -0.99 18.82 10.03
C ILE A 415 -2.06 19.36 9.09
N PHE A 416 -2.06 20.67 8.83
CA PHE A 416 -3.01 21.28 7.89
C PHE A 416 -2.91 20.67 6.48
N VAL A 417 -1.68 20.46 5.98
CA VAL A 417 -1.46 19.82 4.67
C VAL A 417 -2.10 18.44 4.61
N LEU A 418 -1.87 17.62 5.62
CA LEU A 418 -2.43 16.26 5.70
C LEU A 418 -3.97 16.28 5.69
N PHE A 419 -4.59 17.17 6.48
CA PHE A 419 -6.04 17.33 6.49
C PHE A 419 -6.60 17.79 5.16
N PHE A 420 -5.98 18.82 4.58
CA PHE A 420 -6.45 19.42 3.35
C PHE A 420 -6.34 18.46 2.16
N CYS A 421 -5.20 17.79 2.02
CA CYS A 421 -4.95 16.82 0.95
C CYS A 421 -5.92 15.64 1.02
N GLU A 422 -6.16 15.08 2.20
CA GLU A 422 -7.09 13.98 2.39
C GLU A 422 -8.53 14.37 2.05
N ILE A 423 -9.00 15.53 2.54
CA ILE A 423 -10.34 16.05 2.23
C ILE A 423 -10.48 16.34 0.73
N PHE A 424 -9.43 16.88 0.10
CA PHE A 424 -9.40 17.17 -1.33
C PHE A 424 -9.54 15.89 -2.15
N ASN A 425 -8.72 14.86 -1.85
CA ASN A 425 -8.75 13.57 -2.54
C ASN A 425 -10.11 12.89 -2.39
N PHE A 426 -10.61 12.77 -1.16
CA PHE A 426 -11.92 12.21 -0.88
C PHE A 426 -13.04 12.94 -1.63
N THR A 427 -13.00 14.28 -1.65
CA THR A 427 -14.01 15.09 -2.35
C THR A 427 -14.05 14.81 -3.84
N LEU A 428 -12.90 14.62 -4.49
CA LEU A 428 -12.83 14.28 -5.91
C LEU A 428 -13.32 12.84 -6.15
N SER A 429 -12.89 11.90 -5.33
CA SER A 429 -13.23 10.48 -5.41
C SER A 429 -14.73 10.28 -5.22
N ILE A 430 -15.35 10.85 -4.18
CA ILE A 430 -16.78 10.70 -3.90
C ILE A 430 -17.65 11.39 -4.94
N ARG A 431 -17.23 12.56 -5.47
CA ARG A 431 -17.92 13.23 -6.58
C ARG A 431 -17.91 12.38 -7.84
N ARG A 432 -16.80 11.71 -8.14
CA ARG A 432 -16.71 10.79 -9.27
C ARG A 432 -17.59 9.57 -9.06
N LEU A 433 -17.53 8.96 -7.89
CA LEU A 433 -18.37 7.82 -7.56
C LEU A 433 -19.86 8.17 -7.71
N ARG A 434 -20.29 9.37 -7.23
CA ARG A 434 -21.68 9.83 -7.36
C ARG A 434 -22.11 10.07 -8.81
N LYS A 435 -21.16 10.40 -9.71
CA LYS A 435 -21.46 10.53 -11.16
C LYS A 435 -21.65 9.17 -11.83
N VAL A 436 -20.96 8.15 -11.35
CA VAL A 436 -21.01 6.80 -11.94
C VAL A 436 -22.14 5.98 -11.35
N THR A 437 -22.43 6.19 -10.07
CA THR A 437 -23.48 5.48 -9.32
C THR A 437 -24.37 6.49 -8.62
N LYS A 438 -25.69 6.33 -8.69
CA LYS A 438 -26.65 7.20 -7.98
C LYS A 438 -26.84 6.76 -6.52
N PHE A 439 -25.74 6.47 -5.80
CA PHE A 439 -25.82 5.99 -4.43
C PHE A 439 -26.43 7.05 -3.49
N SER A 440 -27.08 6.59 -2.43
CA SER A 440 -27.63 7.42 -1.35
C SER A 440 -27.09 6.97 0.01
N LEU A 441 -26.54 7.94 0.78
CA LEU A 441 -26.12 7.70 2.17
C LEU A 441 -27.32 7.64 3.13
N LEU A 442 -28.45 8.28 2.76
CA LEU A 442 -29.66 8.20 3.55
C LEU A 442 -30.43 6.94 3.19
N PRO A 443 -31.05 6.25 4.18
CA PRO A 443 -31.94 5.14 3.88
C PRO A 443 -33.09 5.66 3.02
N GLU A 444 -33.30 5.06 1.86
CA GLU A 444 -34.52 5.33 1.09
C GLU A 444 -35.72 5.06 2.00
N ARG A 445 -36.49 6.10 2.32
CA ARG A 445 -37.85 5.92 2.81
C ARG A 445 -38.53 5.09 1.74
N LYS A 446 -38.93 3.82 2.08
CA LYS A 446 -39.82 3.02 1.25
C LYS A 446 -40.98 3.93 0.85
N ARG A 447 -40.97 4.41 -0.39
CA ARG A 447 -42.23 4.91 -0.99
C ARG A 447 -43.13 3.71 -0.98
N CYS A 448 -44.08 3.66 -0.03
CA CYS A 448 -45.24 2.82 -0.14
C CYS A 448 -45.85 3.15 -1.48
N GLN A 449 -45.65 2.29 -2.48
CA GLN A 449 -46.56 2.25 -3.61
C GLN A 449 -47.86 1.82 -3.02
N SER A 450 -48.76 2.78 -2.80
CA SER A 450 -50.19 2.50 -2.59
C SER A 450 -50.64 1.67 -3.79
N PRO A 451 -51.23 0.49 -3.58
CA PRO A 451 -51.82 -0.25 -4.69
C PRO A 451 -52.92 0.66 -5.24
N ALA A 452 -52.77 1.06 -6.50
CA ALA A 452 -53.85 1.70 -7.23
C ALA A 452 -55.02 0.69 -7.24
N LEU A 453 -56.05 1.00 -6.45
CA LEU A 453 -57.37 0.42 -6.56
C LEU A 453 -57.90 0.77 -7.97
N SER A 454 -57.68 -0.14 -8.93
CA SER A 454 -58.49 -0.14 -10.14
C SER A 454 -59.87 -0.66 -9.79
N HIS A 455 -60.76 0.25 -9.45
CA HIS A 455 -62.20 -0.02 -9.56
C HIS A 455 -62.52 -0.26 -11.03
N SER A 456 -62.74 -1.50 -11.36
CA SER A 456 -63.56 -1.88 -12.50
C SER A 456 -65.02 -1.72 -12.10
N LEU A 457 -65.70 -0.71 -12.64
CA LEU A 457 -67.12 -0.61 -12.82
C LEU A 457 -67.37 -0.39 -14.30
N GLU A 458 -68.00 -1.34 -14.87
CA GLU A 458 -68.86 -1.57 -16.03
C GLU A 458 -68.36 -2.63 -16.99
#